data_27d1c20d56897d011ae518e5f353d4a3
#
_entry.id   27d1c20d56897d011ae518e5f353d4a3
#
_cell.length_a   1.000
_cell.length_b   1.000
_cell.length_c   1.000
_cell.angle_alpha   90.00
_cell.angle_beta   90.00
_cell.angle_gamma   90.00
#
_symmetry.space_group_name_H-M   'P 1'
#
loop_
_entity.id
_entity.type
_entity.pdbx_description
1 polymer ?
#
loop_
_entity_poly.entity_id
_entity_poly.type
_entity_poly.pdbx_seq_one_letter_code
_entity_poly.pdbx_strand_id
1 'polypeptide(L)'
;LGEQSKETLTSILELRFDLMSKFKLKPNNIIFLRGAQEEMFSKILQLQIAPNPTEIINWVFDHGVDKTLNSYGFSREEVKNIAASGTVSISKWTSKLNEVLMSYPGHKEYFLNLKHAAFSSNKKILFVNRGVDITRPLSAQNDCFWWGFQNFSKINKPYNSFQRIVRGYQSENKNNLEHAKKQVICTLFKQPLSNKVIIAGIFS
;
A
#
# COMPACT_ATOMS: atom_id res chain seq x y z
N LEU A 1 4.60 -3.45 4.32
CA LEU A 1 6.06 -3.25 4.27
C LEU A 1 6.64 -3.25 5.69
N GLY A 2 7.93 -3.59 5.85
CA GLY A 2 8.63 -3.72 7.12
C GLY A 2 9.97 -4.42 6.95
N GLU A 3 10.50 -5.05 7.98
CA GLU A 3 11.85 -5.67 7.99
C GLU A 3 12.02 -6.81 6.98
N GLN A 4 10.95 -7.53 6.66
CA GLN A 4 10.94 -8.63 5.69
C GLN A 4 10.17 -8.25 4.41
N SER A 5 10.25 -6.99 4.00
CA SER A 5 9.47 -6.48 2.84
C SER A 5 9.84 -7.20 1.55
N LYS A 6 11.11 -7.42 1.30
CA LYS A 6 11.62 -8.08 0.10
C LYS A 6 11.07 -9.51 -0.01
N GLU A 7 11.24 -10.31 1.03
CA GLU A 7 10.81 -11.71 1.09
C GLU A 7 9.27 -11.81 1.01
N THR A 8 8.57 -10.94 1.72
CA THR A 8 7.11 -10.88 1.68
C THR A 8 6.60 -10.55 0.30
N LEU A 9 7.23 -9.58 -0.38
CA LEU A 9 6.83 -9.19 -1.73
C LEU A 9 7.08 -10.33 -2.73
N THR A 10 8.23 -11.00 -2.65
CA THR A 10 8.51 -12.20 -3.46
C THR A 10 7.39 -13.23 -3.28
N SER A 11 7.09 -13.61 -2.03
CA SER A 11 6.06 -14.62 -1.74
C SER A 11 4.65 -14.22 -2.23
N ILE A 12 4.29 -12.94 -2.13
CA ILE A 12 2.99 -12.45 -2.63
C ILE A 12 2.93 -12.50 -4.16
N LEU A 13 4.03 -12.20 -4.85
CA LEU A 13 4.09 -12.26 -6.31
C LEU A 13 4.06 -13.70 -6.81
N GLU A 14 4.75 -14.61 -6.15
CA GLU A 14 4.68 -16.06 -6.41
C GLU A 14 3.26 -16.58 -6.21
N LEU A 15 2.63 -16.27 -5.07
CA LEU A 15 1.24 -16.64 -4.81
C LEU A 15 0.29 -16.08 -5.91
N ARG A 16 0.49 -14.83 -6.33
CA ARG A 16 -0.28 -14.25 -7.43
C ARG A 16 -0.13 -15.06 -8.71
N PHE A 17 1.09 -15.41 -9.06
CA PHE A 17 1.39 -16.21 -10.24
C PHE A 17 0.71 -17.59 -10.17
N ASP A 18 0.83 -18.28 -9.04
CA ASP A 18 0.21 -19.59 -8.81
C ASP A 18 -1.31 -19.54 -8.93
N LEU A 19 -1.94 -18.53 -8.31
CA LEU A 19 -3.40 -18.34 -8.42
C LEU A 19 -3.83 -18.06 -9.86
N MET A 20 -3.09 -17.21 -10.57
CA MET A 20 -3.38 -16.91 -11.98
C MET A 20 -3.27 -18.15 -12.86
N SER A 21 -2.22 -18.94 -12.67
CA SER A 21 -1.99 -20.19 -13.40
C SER A 21 -3.08 -21.23 -13.10
N LYS A 22 -3.27 -21.51 -11.80
CA LYS A 22 -4.21 -22.56 -11.34
C LYS A 22 -5.67 -22.27 -11.75
N PHE A 23 -6.10 -21.03 -11.64
CA PHE A 23 -7.49 -20.64 -11.91
C PHE A 23 -7.69 -19.95 -13.26
N LYS A 24 -6.65 -19.90 -14.11
CA LYS A 24 -6.68 -19.22 -15.42
C LYS A 24 -7.16 -17.76 -15.33
N LEU A 25 -6.71 -17.06 -14.28
CA LEU A 25 -7.12 -15.68 -14.02
C LEU A 25 -6.34 -14.71 -14.92
N LYS A 26 -7.00 -13.61 -15.29
CA LYS A 26 -6.35 -12.49 -15.98
C LYS A 26 -5.60 -11.62 -14.95
N PRO A 27 -4.56 -10.87 -15.35
CA PRO A 27 -3.83 -9.97 -14.46
C PRO A 27 -4.70 -9.01 -13.64
N ASN A 28 -5.80 -8.53 -14.21
CA ASN A 28 -6.74 -7.62 -13.55
C ASN A 28 -7.71 -8.29 -12.56
N ASN A 29 -7.67 -9.62 -12.43
CA ASN A 29 -8.48 -10.31 -11.42
C ASN A 29 -7.82 -10.32 -10.04
N ILE A 30 -6.50 -10.06 -9.97
CA ILE A 30 -5.75 -9.94 -8.71
C ILE A 30 -5.11 -8.55 -8.68
N ILE A 31 -5.63 -7.69 -7.82
CA ILE A 31 -5.25 -6.28 -7.73
C ILE A 31 -4.57 -6.03 -6.39
N PHE A 32 -3.43 -5.37 -6.43
CA PHE A 32 -2.77 -4.82 -5.25
C PHE A 32 -3.14 -3.35 -5.09
N LEU A 33 -3.57 -3.01 -3.88
CA LEU A 33 -3.92 -1.63 -3.54
C LEU A 33 -2.73 -0.90 -2.93
N ARG A 34 -2.57 0.35 -3.31
CA ARG A 34 -1.57 1.24 -2.75
C ARG A 34 -1.93 1.60 -1.31
N GLY A 35 -1.02 1.34 -0.39
CA GLY A 35 -1.10 1.80 0.98
C GLY A 35 -0.17 2.99 1.26
N ALA A 36 -0.21 3.51 2.48
CA ALA A 36 0.62 4.63 2.90
C ALA A 36 2.13 4.33 2.80
N GLN A 37 2.56 3.12 3.15
CA GLN A 37 3.96 2.70 3.05
C GLN A 37 4.44 2.63 1.60
N GLU A 38 3.62 2.10 0.70
CA GLU A 38 3.91 2.03 -0.73
C GLU A 38 3.94 3.42 -1.36
N GLU A 39 3.06 4.33 -0.93
CA GLU A 39 3.09 5.73 -1.38
C GLU A 39 4.38 6.44 -0.93
N MET A 40 4.76 6.29 0.32
CA MET A 40 6.03 6.83 0.83
C MET A 40 7.23 6.24 0.09
N PHE A 41 7.24 4.94 -0.16
CA PHE A 41 8.31 4.29 -0.94
C PHE A 41 8.36 4.82 -2.38
N SER A 42 7.22 5.09 -3.01
CA SER A 42 7.16 5.71 -4.35
C SER A 42 7.80 7.10 -4.38
N LYS A 43 7.72 7.88 -3.30
CA LYS A 43 8.42 9.18 -3.19
C LYS A 43 9.93 9.01 -3.11
N ILE A 44 10.42 7.95 -2.47
CA ILE A 44 11.85 7.61 -2.45
C ILE A 44 12.35 7.26 -3.85
N LEU A 45 11.58 6.54 -4.65
CA LEU A 45 11.94 6.21 -6.03
C LEU A 45 12.05 7.45 -6.94
N GLN A 46 11.48 8.57 -6.52
CA GLN A 46 11.49 9.86 -7.22
C GLN A 46 12.33 10.93 -6.50
N LEU A 47 13.17 10.54 -5.56
CA LEU A 47 13.88 11.46 -4.67
C LEU A 47 14.76 12.45 -5.43
N GLN A 48 15.28 12.07 -6.61
CA GLN A 48 16.14 12.92 -7.46
C GLN A 48 15.44 14.18 -7.98
N ILE A 49 14.11 14.19 -8.04
CA ILE A 49 13.32 15.35 -8.50
C ILE A 49 12.62 16.08 -7.35
N ALA A 50 12.87 15.65 -6.13
CA ALA A 50 12.26 16.25 -4.95
C ALA A 50 12.91 17.61 -4.59
N PRO A 51 12.13 18.63 -4.22
CA PRO A 51 12.69 19.93 -3.83
C PRO A 51 13.52 19.86 -2.53
N ASN A 52 13.09 19.06 -1.56
CA ASN A 52 13.73 18.89 -0.23
C ASN A 52 13.98 17.41 0.09
N PRO A 53 14.99 16.76 -0.55
CA PRO A 53 15.23 15.32 -0.37
C PRO A 53 15.46 14.91 1.08
N THR A 54 16.22 15.70 1.85
CA THR A 54 16.54 15.42 3.25
C THR A 54 15.29 15.40 4.15
N GLU A 55 14.37 16.34 3.95
CA GLU A 55 13.12 16.39 4.71
C GLU A 55 12.23 15.19 4.39
N ILE A 56 12.14 14.82 3.10
CA ILE A 56 11.37 13.67 2.65
C ILE A 56 11.94 12.39 3.27
N ILE A 57 13.26 12.19 3.23
CA ILE A 57 13.90 11.01 3.81
C ILE A 57 13.66 10.95 5.32
N ASN A 58 13.82 12.03 6.05
CA ASN A 58 13.55 12.05 7.48
C ASN A 58 12.09 11.67 7.77
N TRP A 59 11.15 12.31 7.08
CA TRP A 59 9.74 12.06 7.25
C TRP A 59 9.34 10.59 6.95
N VAL A 60 9.79 10.01 5.84
CA VAL A 60 9.45 8.61 5.49
C VAL A 60 10.11 7.62 6.45
N PHE A 61 11.28 7.94 7.00
CA PHE A 61 11.97 7.10 7.97
C PHE A 61 11.29 7.12 9.34
N ASP A 62 10.77 8.26 9.75
CA ASP A 62 9.97 8.35 10.98
C ASP A 62 8.66 7.55 10.89
N HIS A 63 8.23 7.22 9.66
CA HIS A 63 7.10 6.33 9.38
C HIS A 63 7.50 4.87 9.06
N GLY A 64 8.77 4.50 9.23
CA GLY A 64 9.24 3.12 9.19
C GLY A 64 9.58 2.57 7.79
N VAL A 65 9.72 3.43 6.77
CA VAL A 65 10.10 2.99 5.40
C VAL A 65 11.58 2.58 5.31
N ASP A 66 12.42 3.04 6.24
CA ASP A 66 13.80 2.61 6.40
C ASP A 66 13.93 1.08 6.52
N LYS A 67 13.00 0.43 7.22
CA LYS A 67 12.96 -1.03 7.34
C LYS A 67 12.78 -1.73 5.97
N THR A 68 11.96 -1.14 5.11
CA THR A 68 11.78 -1.63 3.74
C THR A 68 13.07 -1.48 2.93
N LEU A 69 13.70 -0.31 2.97
CA LEU A 69 14.99 -0.09 2.29
C LEU A 69 16.08 -1.03 2.81
N ASN A 70 16.12 -1.26 4.12
CA ASN A 70 17.07 -2.18 4.74
C ASN A 70 16.90 -3.62 4.23
N SER A 71 15.66 -4.07 3.97
CA SER A 71 15.41 -5.40 3.37
C SER A 71 15.98 -5.54 1.96
N TYR A 72 16.22 -4.42 1.27
CA TYR A 72 16.91 -4.36 -0.03
C TYR A 72 18.41 -4.01 0.07
N GLY A 73 18.96 -3.96 1.28
CA GLY A 73 20.39 -3.73 1.53
C GLY A 73 20.81 -2.27 1.65
N PHE A 74 19.87 -1.33 1.84
CA PHE A 74 20.17 0.10 2.03
C PHE A 74 19.97 0.49 3.48
N SER A 75 21.05 0.90 4.15
CA SER A 75 20.97 1.32 5.56
C SER A 75 20.36 2.72 5.70
N ARG A 76 19.70 2.96 6.84
CA ARG A 76 19.12 4.27 7.19
C ARG A 76 20.17 5.39 7.12
N GLU A 77 21.37 5.12 7.60
CA GLU A 77 22.45 6.08 7.69
C GLU A 77 23.03 6.42 6.31
N GLU A 78 23.27 5.41 5.48
CA GLU A 78 23.69 5.59 4.08
C GLU A 78 22.74 6.51 3.34
N VAL A 79 21.44 6.25 3.40
CA VAL A 79 20.42 7.00 2.66
C VAL A 79 20.31 8.45 3.15
N LYS A 80 20.42 8.69 4.46
CA LYS A 80 20.47 10.06 5.02
C LYS A 80 21.67 10.86 4.51
N ASN A 81 22.86 10.23 4.50
CA ASN A 81 24.07 10.86 3.99
C ASN A 81 23.97 11.20 2.51
N ILE A 82 23.38 10.30 1.70
CA ILE A 82 23.14 10.52 0.28
C ILE A 82 22.15 11.67 0.06
N ALA A 83 21.06 11.73 0.82
CA ALA A 83 20.08 12.81 0.73
C ALA A 83 20.69 14.19 1.03
N ALA A 84 21.69 14.26 1.90
CA ALA A 84 22.43 15.48 2.22
C ALA A 84 23.56 15.82 1.21
N SER A 85 23.97 14.87 0.36
CA SER A 85 25.13 15.02 -0.55
C SER A 85 24.81 15.63 -1.90
N GLY A 86 23.56 16.08 -2.13
CA GLY A 86 23.13 16.78 -3.32
C GLY A 86 22.65 15.87 -4.46
N THR A 87 22.11 16.50 -5.50
CA THR A 87 21.31 15.85 -6.56
C THR A 87 22.05 14.75 -7.32
N VAL A 88 23.34 14.89 -7.58
CA VAL A 88 24.12 13.87 -8.32
C VAL A 88 24.21 12.57 -7.51
N SER A 89 24.50 12.67 -6.22
CA SER A 89 24.57 11.50 -5.31
C SER A 89 23.22 10.83 -5.21
N ILE A 90 22.15 11.61 -5.08
CA ILE A 90 20.78 11.13 -5.04
C ILE A 90 20.41 10.39 -6.34
N SER A 91 20.72 10.97 -7.50
CA SER A 91 20.47 10.33 -8.80
C SER A 91 21.18 8.98 -8.96
N LYS A 92 22.45 8.91 -8.58
CA LYS A 92 23.20 7.65 -8.62
C LYS A 92 22.58 6.61 -7.69
N TRP A 93 22.21 7.02 -6.49
CA TRP A 93 21.61 6.13 -5.51
C TRP A 93 20.21 5.65 -5.93
N THR A 94 19.35 6.52 -6.46
CA THR A 94 18.03 6.12 -6.96
C THR A 94 18.13 5.19 -8.16
N SER A 95 19.14 5.36 -9.03
CA SER A 95 19.44 4.40 -10.09
C SER A 95 19.82 3.03 -9.53
N LYS A 96 20.73 2.99 -8.53
CA LYS A 96 21.12 1.76 -7.85
C LYS A 96 19.92 1.08 -7.18
N LEU A 97 19.05 1.83 -6.49
CA LEU A 97 17.82 1.29 -5.89
C LEU A 97 16.90 0.67 -6.96
N ASN A 98 16.73 1.33 -8.10
CA ASN A 98 15.97 0.79 -9.22
C ASN A 98 16.58 -0.51 -9.79
N GLU A 99 17.91 -0.58 -9.93
CA GLU A 99 18.62 -1.79 -10.37
C GLU A 99 18.40 -2.95 -9.38
N VAL A 100 18.51 -2.68 -8.08
CA VAL A 100 18.24 -3.68 -7.03
C VAL A 100 16.78 -4.16 -7.11
N LEU A 101 15.80 -3.27 -7.28
CA LEU A 101 14.40 -3.67 -7.45
C LEU A 101 14.18 -4.52 -8.70
N MET A 102 14.86 -4.20 -9.81
CA MET A 102 14.79 -4.98 -11.05
C MET A 102 15.47 -6.35 -10.95
N SER A 103 16.43 -6.52 -10.05
CA SER A 103 17.08 -7.83 -9.83
C SER A 103 16.14 -8.86 -9.18
N TYR A 104 15.02 -8.42 -8.61
CA TYR A 104 13.97 -9.28 -8.06
C TYR A 104 12.77 -9.28 -9.01
N PRO A 105 12.36 -10.44 -9.57
CA PRO A 105 11.28 -10.52 -10.54
C PRO A 105 9.97 -9.91 -10.03
N GLY A 106 9.45 -8.93 -10.77
CA GLY A 106 8.16 -8.29 -10.49
C GLY A 106 8.14 -7.23 -9.39
N HIS A 107 9.25 -7.02 -8.64
CA HIS A 107 9.26 -6.05 -7.54
C HIS A 107 9.08 -4.61 -8.01
N LYS A 108 9.78 -4.20 -9.05
CA LYS A 108 9.63 -2.87 -9.63
C LYS A 108 8.23 -2.67 -10.21
N GLU A 109 7.75 -3.66 -10.97
CA GLU A 109 6.41 -3.67 -11.57
C GLU A 109 5.32 -3.59 -10.51
N TYR A 110 5.49 -4.22 -9.36
CA TYR A 110 4.56 -4.12 -8.23
C TYR A 110 4.37 -2.66 -7.82
N PHE A 111 5.44 -1.93 -7.50
CA PHE A 111 5.33 -0.53 -7.08
C PHE A 111 4.75 0.39 -8.15
N LEU A 112 5.04 0.12 -9.43
CA LEU A 112 4.53 0.91 -10.55
C LEU A 112 3.04 0.65 -10.84
N ASN A 113 2.54 -0.55 -10.56
CA ASN A 113 1.19 -0.98 -10.96
C ASN A 113 0.16 -1.01 -9.83
N LEU A 114 0.53 -0.58 -8.63
CA LEU A 114 -0.40 -0.46 -7.50
C LEU A 114 -1.59 0.43 -7.87
N LYS A 115 -2.79 -0.03 -7.54
CA LYS A 115 -4.02 0.72 -7.78
C LYS A 115 -4.44 1.50 -6.54
N HIS A 116 -5.05 2.66 -6.74
CA HIS A 116 -5.55 3.49 -5.64
C HIS A 116 -6.79 2.88 -5.00
N ALA A 117 -7.65 2.29 -5.83
CA ALA A 117 -8.85 1.58 -5.41
C ALA A 117 -9.17 0.47 -6.42
N ALA A 118 -10.01 -0.47 -6.02
CA ALA A 118 -10.56 -1.51 -6.89
C ALA A 118 -12.06 -1.63 -6.64
N PHE A 119 -12.78 -2.17 -7.60
CA PHE A 119 -14.21 -2.43 -7.42
C PHE A 119 -14.61 -3.75 -8.08
N SER A 120 -15.67 -4.34 -7.56
CA SER A 120 -16.26 -5.57 -8.13
C SER A 120 -16.78 -5.34 -9.55
N SER A 121 -16.83 -6.39 -10.36
CA SER A 121 -17.29 -6.32 -11.76
C SER A 121 -18.69 -5.73 -11.91
N ASN A 122 -19.58 -5.98 -10.95
CA ASN A 122 -20.93 -5.39 -10.89
C ASN A 122 -20.97 -3.96 -10.33
N LYS A 123 -19.82 -3.38 -9.99
CA LYS A 123 -19.66 -2.04 -9.40
C LYS A 123 -20.44 -1.82 -8.09
N LYS A 124 -20.74 -2.87 -7.34
CA LYS A 124 -21.45 -2.76 -6.06
C LYS A 124 -20.52 -2.64 -4.85
N ILE A 125 -19.28 -3.12 -4.96
CA ILE A 125 -18.31 -3.11 -3.86
C ILE A 125 -17.09 -2.32 -4.29
N LEU A 126 -16.69 -1.35 -3.43
CA LEU A 126 -15.46 -0.58 -3.56
C LEU A 126 -14.44 -1.08 -2.54
N PHE A 127 -13.23 -1.36 -2.96
CA PHE A 127 -12.10 -1.75 -2.14
C PHE A 127 -11.09 -0.61 -2.10
N VAL A 128 -10.69 -0.21 -0.89
CA VAL A 128 -9.68 0.84 -0.64
C VAL A 128 -8.71 0.39 0.43
N ASN A 129 -7.52 0.98 0.49
CA ASN A 129 -6.56 0.63 1.54
C ASN A 129 -7.00 1.15 2.91
N ARG A 130 -7.31 2.43 3.03
CA ARG A 130 -7.62 3.10 4.32
C ARG A 130 -9.01 3.70 4.40
N GLY A 131 -9.45 4.42 3.40
CA GLY A 131 -10.73 5.11 3.46
C GLY A 131 -11.15 5.81 2.19
N VAL A 132 -12.26 6.52 2.30
CA VAL A 132 -12.85 7.31 1.23
C VAL A 132 -13.57 8.50 1.86
N ASP A 133 -13.50 9.64 1.20
CA ASP A 133 -14.33 10.81 1.52
C ASP A 133 -15.62 10.77 0.66
N ILE A 134 -16.74 10.44 1.27
CA ILE A 134 -18.02 10.30 0.55
C ILE A 134 -18.59 11.63 0.04
N THR A 135 -18.01 12.76 0.43
CA THR A 135 -18.39 14.09 -0.06
C THR A 135 -17.73 14.44 -1.39
N ARG A 136 -16.72 13.67 -1.81
CA ARG A 136 -15.96 13.89 -3.03
C ARG A 136 -16.26 12.81 -4.09
N PRO A 137 -16.20 13.11 -5.38
CA PRO A 137 -16.27 12.10 -6.41
C PRO A 137 -15.07 11.15 -6.33
N LEU A 138 -15.23 9.93 -6.85
CA LEU A 138 -14.18 8.90 -6.81
C LEU A 138 -12.86 9.36 -7.45
N SER A 139 -12.92 10.18 -8.47
CA SER A 139 -11.76 10.75 -9.17
C SER A 139 -11.02 11.84 -8.38
N ALA A 140 -11.62 12.39 -7.33
CA ALA A 140 -11.04 13.46 -6.52
C ALA A 140 -10.73 13.05 -5.07
N GLN A 141 -10.59 11.75 -4.83
CA GLN A 141 -10.26 11.22 -3.49
C GLN A 141 -8.82 11.53 -3.04
N ASN A 142 -7.92 11.75 -4.00
CA ASN A 142 -6.51 12.03 -3.74
C ASN A 142 -5.90 10.99 -2.77
N ASP A 143 -5.40 11.47 -1.64
CA ASP A 143 -4.71 10.70 -0.61
C ASP A 143 -5.63 9.99 0.40
N CYS A 144 -6.96 10.24 0.35
CA CYS A 144 -7.93 9.55 1.22
C CYS A 144 -7.84 8.02 1.12
N PHE A 145 -7.50 7.50 -0.05
CA PHE A 145 -7.43 6.06 -0.26
C PHE A 145 -6.36 5.36 0.58
N TRP A 146 -5.22 5.99 0.84
CA TRP A 146 -4.09 5.37 1.55
C TRP A 146 -3.73 6.03 2.89
N TRP A 147 -4.08 7.30 3.12
CA TRP A 147 -3.96 7.93 4.44
C TRP A 147 -5.20 7.73 5.29
N GLY A 148 -6.34 7.48 4.67
CA GLY A 148 -7.64 7.42 5.30
C GLY A 148 -8.29 8.79 5.43
N PHE A 149 -9.56 8.76 5.82
CA PHE A 149 -10.35 9.95 6.09
C PHE A 149 -11.03 9.80 7.45
N GLN A 150 -11.07 10.87 8.21
CA GLN A 150 -11.79 10.89 9.48
C GLN A 150 -13.26 10.57 9.22
N ASN A 151 -13.84 9.70 10.06
CA ASN A 151 -15.24 9.30 9.98
C ASN A 151 -15.61 8.14 9.04
N PHE A 152 -14.67 7.30 8.59
CA PHE A 152 -15.03 6.10 7.83
C PHE A 152 -16.10 5.27 8.55
N SER A 153 -16.01 5.12 9.87
CA SER A 153 -16.98 4.40 10.70
C SER A 153 -18.38 5.03 10.74
N LYS A 154 -18.52 6.30 10.35
CA LYS A 154 -19.80 7.02 10.29
C LYS A 154 -20.50 6.90 8.94
N ILE A 155 -19.86 6.29 7.94
CA ILE A 155 -20.50 6.07 6.64
C ILE A 155 -21.64 5.08 6.83
N ASN A 156 -22.86 5.53 6.57
CA ASN A 156 -24.08 4.76 6.73
C ASN A 156 -24.96 4.75 5.47
N LYS A 157 -24.49 5.38 4.41
CA LYS A 157 -25.19 5.45 3.11
C LYS A 157 -24.28 4.96 2.00
N PRO A 158 -24.85 4.34 0.94
CA PRO A 158 -24.09 3.98 -0.26
C PRO A 158 -23.33 5.19 -0.83
N TYR A 159 -22.16 4.93 -1.38
CA TYR A 159 -21.34 5.94 -2.03
C TYR A 159 -21.36 5.74 -3.55
N ASN A 160 -21.94 6.68 -4.28
CA ASN A 160 -22.22 6.53 -5.71
C ASN A 160 -23.03 5.25 -5.99
N SER A 161 -22.54 4.40 -6.90
CA SER A 161 -23.14 3.08 -7.20
C SER A 161 -22.72 1.97 -6.20
N PHE A 162 -21.77 2.26 -5.31
CA PHE A 162 -21.22 1.26 -4.40
C PHE A 162 -22.12 1.09 -3.18
N GLN A 163 -22.69 -0.09 -3.05
CA GLN A 163 -23.50 -0.47 -1.89
C GLN A 163 -22.64 -0.78 -0.66
N ARG A 164 -21.38 -1.17 -0.87
CA ARG A 164 -20.44 -1.51 0.20
C ARG A 164 -19.04 -0.96 -0.09
N ILE A 165 -18.39 -0.49 0.97
CA ILE A 165 -16.99 -0.07 0.93
C ILE A 165 -16.21 -0.98 1.87
N VAL A 166 -15.17 -1.60 1.35
CA VAL A 166 -14.26 -2.47 2.10
C VAL A 166 -12.92 -1.77 2.22
N ARG A 167 -12.42 -1.62 3.43
CA ARG A 167 -11.07 -1.10 3.66
C ARG A 167 -10.17 -2.13 4.35
N GLY A 168 -8.87 -1.92 4.23
CA GLY A 168 -7.86 -2.61 5.02
C GLY A 168 -7.93 -2.22 6.51
N TYR A 169 -6.92 -2.65 7.25
CA TYR A 169 -6.81 -2.43 8.68
C TYR A 169 -6.50 -0.99 9.07
N GLN A 170 -7.03 -0.55 10.21
CA GLN A 170 -6.64 0.68 10.90
C GLN A 170 -6.30 0.39 12.36
N SER A 171 -5.14 0.89 12.84
CA SER A 171 -4.55 0.53 14.13
C SER A 171 -5.26 1.06 15.38
N GLU A 172 -6.23 1.96 15.22
CA GLU A 172 -6.78 2.76 16.33
C GLU A 172 -7.74 2.02 17.26
N ASN A 173 -8.20 0.81 16.90
CA ASN A 173 -9.12 0.02 17.74
C ASN A 173 -8.63 -1.41 17.94
N LYS A 174 -7.86 -1.62 19.00
CA LYS A 174 -7.34 -2.94 19.40
C LYS A 174 -8.42 -3.95 19.87
N ASN A 175 -9.66 -3.53 20.10
CA ASN A 175 -10.62 -4.32 20.88
C ASN A 175 -11.98 -4.62 20.22
N ASN A 176 -12.24 -4.29 18.95
CA ASN A 176 -13.58 -4.51 18.39
C ASN A 176 -13.58 -5.37 17.13
N LEU A 177 -13.80 -6.67 17.32
CA LEU A 177 -14.16 -7.64 16.27
C LEU A 177 -15.54 -7.38 15.63
N GLU A 178 -16.33 -6.46 16.18
CA GLU A 178 -17.72 -6.21 15.77
C GLU A 178 -17.89 -5.42 14.46
N HIS A 179 -16.82 -4.87 13.90
CA HIS A 179 -16.96 -3.94 12.77
C HIS A 179 -17.05 -4.56 11.37
N ALA A 180 -16.92 -5.88 11.25
CA ALA A 180 -17.03 -6.56 9.96
C ALA A 180 -18.45 -6.63 9.39
N LYS A 181 -19.49 -6.25 10.16
CA LYS A 181 -20.91 -6.54 9.84
C LYS A 181 -21.79 -5.33 9.53
N LYS A 182 -21.25 -4.13 9.34
CA LYS A 182 -22.11 -3.02 8.90
C LYS A 182 -22.46 -3.20 7.41
N GLN A 183 -23.71 -2.97 7.04
CA GLN A 183 -24.21 -3.19 5.68
C GLN A 183 -23.42 -2.42 4.61
N VAL A 184 -22.97 -1.20 4.91
CA VAL A 184 -22.35 -0.28 3.95
C VAL A 184 -20.83 -0.30 4.03
N ILE A 185 -20.24 -0.55 5.21
CA ILE A 185 -18.78 -0.51 5.41
C ILE A 185 -18.28 -1.79 6.04
N CYS A 186 -17.08 -2.20 5.63
CA CYS A 186 -16.37 -3.31 6.20
C CYS A 186 -14.89 -2.93 6.41
N THR A 187 -14.34 -3.25 7.58
CA THR A 187 -12.90 -3.12 7.86
C THR A 187 -12.32 -4.51 8.03
N LEU A 188 -11.29 -4.82 7.26
CA LEU A 188 -10.52 -6.05 7.45
C LEU A 188 -9.55 -5.84 8.61
N PHE A 189 -9.51 -6.77 9.56
CA PHE A 189 -8.67 -6.66 10.75
C PHE A 189 -7.29 -7.26 10.53
N LYS A 190 -6.29 -6.62 11.13
CA LYS A 190 -4.98 -7.22 11.31
C LYS A 190 -4.98 -7.94 12.64
N GLN A 191 -4.77 -9.24 12.64
CA GLN A 191 -4.43 -9.94 13.88
C GLN A 191 -3.03 -9.54 14.38
N PRO A 192 -2.77 -9.61 15.68
CA PRO A 192 -1.43 -9.41 16.22
C PRO A 192 -0.43 -10.31 15.50
N LEU A 193 0.77 -9.81 15.23
CA LEU A 193 1.84 -10.49 14.47
C LEU A 193 2.23 -11.87 15.02
N SER A 194 1.85 -12.19 16.26
CA SER A 194 2.14 -13.45 16.93
C SER A 194 1.52 -14.70 16.27
N ASN A 195 0.45 -14.55 15.47
CA ASN A 195 -0.30 -15.73 15.00
C ASN A 195 -0.18 -16.01 13.50
N LYS A 196 0.61 -15.27 12.72
CA LYS A 196 0.84 -15.48 11.27
C LYS A 196 -0.45 -15.75 10.45
N VAL A 197 -1.58 -15.16 10.83
CA VAL A 197 -2.87 -15.41 10.19
C VAL A 197 -3.17 -14.29 9.17
N ILE A 198 -3.49 -14.69 7.95
CA ILE A 198 -4.05 -13.80 6.92
C ILE A 198 -5.56 -13.82 7.06
N ILE A 199 -6.17 -12.65 7.19
CA ILE A 199 -7.62 -12.52 7.20
C ILE A 199 -8.11 -12.34 5.77
N ALA A 200 -8.95 -13.24 5.30
CA ALA A 200 -9.63 -13.16 4.01
C ALA A 200 -11.12 -12.88 4.21
N GLY A 201 -11.67 -11.98 3.42
CA GLY A 201 -13.10 -11.71 3.35
C GLY A 201 -13.67 -12.25 2.03
N ILE A 202 -14.78 -12.96 2.11
CA ILE A 202 -15.57 -13.37 0.94
C ILE A 202 -16.80 -12.48 0.89
N PHE A 203 -17.01 -11.82 -0.25
CA PHE A 203 -18.12 -10.92 -0.49
C PHE A 203 -18.94 -11.43 -1.67
N SER A 204 -20.19 -11.76 -1.41
CA SER A 204 -21.20 -12.15 -2.42
C SER A 204 -22.07 -10.96 -2.83
#